data_7819662c360f35f728dacdf00ba3df15
#
_entry.id   7819662c360f35f728dacdf00ba3df15
#
_cell.length_a   1.000
_cell.length_b   1.000
_cell.length_c   1.000
_cell.angle_alpha   90.00
_cell.angle_beta   90.00
_cell.angle_gamma   90.00
#
_symmetry.space_group_name_H-M   'P 1'
#
loop_
_entity.id
_entity.type
_entity.pdbx_description
1 polymer ?
#
loop_
_entity_poly.entity_id
_entity_poly.type
_entity_poly.pdbx_seq_one_letter_code
_entity_poly.pdbx_strand_id
1 'polypeptide(L)'
;MFSNPFEQAPQDPSRRSFMIGAGVAMAAMPLLTAGEAEADVLASTSLSPPYNAAFDTPKGMLETYIKMSGDTSGKPYGGYFSGHVFSWLPNKCITPLMGVTGFGLGSDHRQPDGSFHHIWHEVGFYTDLKTGKPLEQWVNPLNGETCEVVPINNKSVNLVFSPHLPDPAKLAKAGFNIMPDNFTADPNDPSHPYGLPYAVIGDQLSVFADSVGLIPSVLDPAIWKKEAPGPMINVGEFYMLTGSKRAVLDPATTNVPVTGSWTRLGPYLPWMLMGQSAGHIFYRTTTKKIAGPWELPKSLQAYTKQTYPKFLDFPTDFSVPIENSWDVYKHTHTPKA
;
A
#
# COMPACT_ATOMS: atom_id res chain seq x y z
N MET A 1 -6.94 28.55 -28.09
CA MET A 1 -6.01 27.63 -28.79
C MET A 1 -4.94 27.28 -27.74
N PHE A 2 -5.03 26.13 -27.15
CA PHE A 2 -3.98 25.62 -26.24
C PHE A 2 -3.06 24.75 -27.07
N SER A 3 -1.78 25.14 -27.18
CA SER A 3 -0.74 24.38 -27.83
C SER A 3 -0.39 23.14 -27.01
N ASN A 4 -0.31 21.99 -27.66
CA ASN A 4 0.05 20.70 -27.08
C ASN A 4 1.52 20.74 -26.60
N PRO A 5 1.82 20.52 -25.30
CA PRO A 5 3.19 20.62 -24.77
C PRO A 5 4.10 19.42 -25.12
N PHE A 6 3.63 18.45 -25.93
CA PHE A 6 4.41 17.25 -26.28
C PHE A 6 5.12 17.30 -27.64
N GLU A 7 5.09 18.43 -28.34
CA GLU A 7 5.54 18.48 -29.74
C GLU A 7 7.01 18.90 -29.99
N GLN A 8 7.82 19.10 -28.93
CA GLN A 8 9.25 19.38 -29.13
C GLN A 8 10.14 18.78 -28.04
N ALA A 9 10.44 17.50 -28.13
CA ALA A 9 11.61 16.93 -27.46
C ALA A 9 12.64 16.48 -28.53
N PRO A 10 13.92 16.88 -28.44
CA PRO A 10 14.97 16.41 -29.35
C PRO A 10 15.11 14.90 -29.25
N GLN A 11 15.07 14.21 -30.38
CA GLN A 11 15.33 12.76 -30.43
C GLN A 11 16.83 12.52 -30.28
N ASP A 12 17.26 12.11 -29.09
CA ASP A 12 18.62 11.62 -28.86
C ASP A 12 18.69 10.12 -29.25
N PRO A 13 19.46 9.74 -30.30
CA PRO A 13 19.57 8.36 -30.76
C PRO A 13 20.21 7.39 -29.76
N SER A 14 20.92 7.90 -28.74
CA SER A 14 21.65 7.07 -27.78
C SER A 14 20.73 6.32 -26.78
N ARG A 15 19.50 6.77 -26.60
CA ARG A 15 18.53 6.13 -25.69
C ARG A 15 17.81 4.91 -26.25
N ARG A 16 17.87 4.67 -27.57
CA ARG A 16 17.22 3.49 -28.19
C ARG A 16 18.05 2.21 -28.04
N SER A 17 19.35 2.31 -27.78
CA SER A 17 20.22 1.13 -27.69
C SER A 17 20.17 0.39 -26.35
N PHE A 18 19.61 1.00 -25.31
CA PHE A 18 19.59 0.37 -23.97
C PHE A 18 18.43 -0.60 -23.75
N MET A 19 17.35 -0.51 -24.54
CA MET A 19 16.18 -1.39 -24.38
C MET A 19 16.23 -2.67 -25.24
N ILE A 20 17.20 -2.82 -26.14
CA ILE A 20 17.33 -4.01 -27.00
C ILE A 20 18.31 -5.05 -26.38
N GLY A 21 19.13 -4.65 -25.40
CA GLY A 21 20.13 -5.54 -24.79
C GLY A 21 19.61 -6.49 -23.69
N ALA A 22 18.41 -6.29 -23.17
CA ALA A 22 17.88 -7.11 -22.06
C ALA A 22 17.04 -8.32 -22.51
N GLY A 23 16.84 -8.51 -23.81
CA GLY A 23 15.94 -9.51 -24.38
C GLY A 23 16.55 -10.85 -24.82
N VAL A 24 17.89 -11.03 -24.71
CA VAL A 24 18.55 -12.20 -25.36
C VAL A 24 19.29 -13.13 -24.40
N ALA A 25 19.17 -13.00 -23.10
CA ALA A 25 19.86 -13.85 -22.12
C ALA A 25 18.98 -14.95 -21.47
N MET A 26 17.87 -15.35 -22.09
CA MET A 26 17.04 -16.47 -21.61
C MET A 26 16.92 -17.64 -22.59
N ALA A 27 17.97 -17.93 -23.32
CA ALA A 27 18.00 -19.10 -24.20
C ALA A 27 19.20 -20.00 -23.86
N ALA A 28 19.17 -20.71 -22.75
CA ALA A 28 19.83 -22.02 -22.51
C ALA A 28 19.53 -22.51 -21.08
N MET A 29 18.31 -22.97 -20.82
CA MET A 29 18.07 -23.96 -19.77
C MET A 29 17.74 -25.31 -20.45
N PRO A 30 18.31 -26.43 -20.00
CA PRO A 30 18.00 -27.72 -20.58
C PRO A 30 16.53 -28.09 -20.32
N LEU A 31 15.84 -28.55 -21.37
CA LEU A 31 14.52 -29.17 -21.28
C LEU A 31 14.57 -30.34 -20.28
N LEU A 32 14.08 -30.11 -19.07
CA LEU A 32 13.63 -31.18 -18.21
C LEU A 32 12.24 -31.58 -18.73
N THR A 33 12.09 -32.86 -18.97
CA THR A 33 10.93 -33.52 -19.54
C THR A 33 9.64 -33.07 -18.89
N ALA A 34 8.82 -32.37 -19.66
CA ALA A 34 7.48 -31.95 -19.27
C ALA A 34 6.55 -33.17 -19.29
N GLY A 35 6.22 -33.66 -18.10
CA GLY A 35 5.12 -34.60 -17.91
C GLY A 35 3.81 -33.82 -17.69
N GLU A 36 2.77 -34.23 -18.37
CA GLU A 36 1.33 -33.96 -18.17
C GLU A 36 0.80 -32.59 -17.73
N ALA A 37 1.62 -31.76 -17.10
CA ALA A 37 1.21 -30.38 -16.69
C ALA A 37 1.12 -29.39 -17.87
N GLU A 38 1.76 -29.65 -19.01
CA GLU A 38 1.73 -28.73 -20.18
C GLU A 38 0.44 -28.90 -21.01
N ALA A 39 -0.23 -30.06 -20.95
CA ALA A 39 -1.42 -30.28 -21.73
C ALA A 39 -2.62 -29.41 -21.28
N ASP A 40 -2.74 -29.12 -20.00
CA ASP A 40 -3.81 -28.29 -19.46
C ASP A 40 -3.65 -26.80 -19.75
N VAL A 41 -2.42 -26.32 -19.93
CA VAL A 41 -2.15 -24.89 -20.25
C VAL A 41 -2.53 -24.54 -21.69
N LEU A 42 -2.43 -25.51 -22.61
CA LEU A 42 -2.73 -25.29 -24.02
C LEU A 42 -4.20 -25.57 -24.39
N ALA A 43 -4.97 -26.23 -23.52
CA ALA A 43 -6.38 -26.52 -23.77
C ALA A 43 -7.33 -25.34 -23.50
N SER A 44 -6.90 -24.29 -22.78
CA SER A 44 -7.71 -23.08 -22.57
C SER A 44 -7.46 -22.07 -23.67
N THR A 45 -8.44 -21.86 -24.54
CA THR A 45 -8.43 -20.77 -25.54
C THR A 45 -8.65 -19.39 -24.90
N SER A 46 -8.94 -19.31 -23.60
CA SER A 46 -9.13 -18.07 -22.85
C SER A 46 -7.84 -17.68 -22.15
N LEU A 47 -7.39 -16.45 -22.38
CA LEU A 47 -6.26 -15.83 -21.67
C LEU A 47 -6.63 -15.37 -20.25
N SER A 48 -7.93 -15.39 -19.93
CA SER A 48 -8.45 -15.06 -18.61
C SER A 48 -8.68 -16.34 -17.79
N PRO A 49 -8.44 -16.34 -16.47
CA PRO A 49 -8.79 -17.46 -15.61
C PRO A 49 -10.31 -17.74 -15.70
N PRO A 50 -10.74 -19.02 -15.56
CA PRO A 50 -12.15 -19.35 -15.54
C PRO A 50 -12.85 -18.67 -14.35
N TYR A 51 -14.12 -18.29 -14.54
CA TYR A 51 -14.96 -17.70 -13.51
C TYR A 51 -14.90 -18.52 -12.21
N ASN A 52 -14.71 -17.80 -11.09
CA ASN A 52 -14.74 -18.39 -9.76
C ASN A 52 -15.46 -17.43 -8.79
N ALA A 53 -16.57 -17.84 -8.21
CA ALA A 53 -17.37 -17.02 -7.32
C ALA A 53 -16.60 -16.45 -6.11
N ALA A 54 -15.50 -17.09 -5.68
CA ALA A 54 -14.64 -16.58 -4.63
C ALA A 54 -13.82 -15.35 -5.06
N PHE A 55 -13.61 -15.14 -6.36
CA PHE A 55 -12.79 -14.04 -6.88
C PHE A 55 -13.60 -13.03 -7.72
N ASP A 56 -14.68 -13.52 -8.35
CA ASP A 56 -15.43 -12.78 -9.37
C ASP A 56 -16.79 -12.29 -8.87
N THR A 57 -17.02 -12.35 -7.55
CA THR A 57 -18.18 -11.70 -6.91
C THR A 57 -17.71 -10.75 -5.80
N PRO A 58 -18.40 -9.64 -5.54
CA PRO A 58 -18.02 -8.69 -4.48
C PRO A 58 -17.89 -9.37 -3.11
N LYS A 59 -18.85 -10.21 -2.75
CA LYS A 59 -18.83 -10.95 -1.47
C LYS A 59 -17.67 -11.96 -1.41
N GLY A 60 -17.46 -12.72 -2.49
CA GLY A 60 -16.38 -13.72 -2.55
C GLY A 60 -14.99 -13.05 -2.51
N MET A 61 -14.82 -11.96 -3.25
CA MET A 61 -13.57 -11.22 -3.23
C MET A 61 -13.30 -10.55 -1.88
N LEU A 62 -14.31 -9.98 -1.23
CA LEU A 62 -14.16 -9.44 0.12
C LEU A 62 -13.72 -10.53 1.11
N GLU A 63 -14.36 -11.70 1.08
CA GLU A 63 -13.98 -12.85 1.90
C GLU A 63 -12.53 -13.29 1.61
N THR A 64 -12.16 -13.38 0.33
CA THR A 64 -10.81 -13.70 -0.12
C THR A 64 -9.79 -12.69 0.39
N TYR A 65 -10.09 -11.40 0.25
CA TYR A 65 -9.23 -10.33 0.72
C TYR A 65 -9.01 -10.41 2.23
N ILE A 66 -10.08 -10.55 3.03
CA ILE A 66 -9.95 -10.65 4.48
C ILE A 66 -9.19 -11.92 4.90
N LYS A 67 -9.37 -13.06 4.22
CA LYS A 67 -8.52 -14.26 4.46
C LYS A 67 -7.03 -13.98 4.19
N MET A 68 -6.73 -13.17 3.19
CA MET A 68 -5.36 -12.86 2.79
C MET A 68 -4.75 -11.72 3.60
N SER A 69 -5.46 -10.62 3.81
CA SER A 69 -4.97 -9.46 4.57
C SER A 69 -5.08 -9.63 6.09
N GLY A 70 -6.07 -10.42 6.54
CA GLY A 70 -6.50 -10.53 7.93
C GLY A 70 -6.91 -11.93 8.36
N ASP A 71 -7.99 -12.01 9.15
CA ASP A 71 -8.58 -13.26 9.64
C ASP A 71 -10.11 -13.13 9.71
N THR A 72 -10.83 -13.92 8.92
CA THR A 72 -12.31 -13.89 8.86
C THR A 72 -12.99 -14.38 10.14
N SER A 73 -12.24 -15.00 11.07
CA SER A 73 -12.75 -15.43 12.37
C SER A 73 -12.73 -14.33 13.44
N GLY A 74 -12.18 -13.14 13.12
CA GLY A 74 -12.03 -12.06 14.09
C GLY A 74 -10.81 -12.17 15.00
N LYS A 75 -9.94 -13.16 14.80
CA LYS A 75 -8.71 -13.28 15.58
C LYS A 75 -7.74 -12.16 15.22
N PRO A 76 -7.03 -11.60 16.21
CA PRO A 76 -6.00 -10.60 15.96
C PRO A 76 -4.86 -11.13 15.07
N TYR A 77 -4.32 -10.24 14.27
CA TYR A 77 -3.18 -10.48 13.39
C TYR A 77 -2.36 -9.20 13.20
N GLY A 78 -1.27 -9.28 12.46
CA GLY A 78 -0.48 -8.12 12.09
C GLY A 78 0.09 -8.21 10.69
N GLY A 79 0.64 -7.09 10.24
CA GLY A 79 1.42 -6.95 9.02
C GLY A 79 2.77 -6.33 9.34
N TYR A 80 3.86 -6.97 8.93
CA TYR A 80 5.21 -6.42 9.00
C TYR A 80 5.62 -5.94 7.61
N PHE A 81 6.27 -4.79 7.52
CA PHE A 81 6.82 -4.26 6.27
C PHE A 81 8.25 -3.76 6.45
N SER A 82 9.03 -3.86 5.37
CA SER A 82 10.39 -3.33 5.30
C SER A 82 10.76 -3.00 3.86
N GLY A 83 11.52 -1.93 3.68
CA GLY A 83 11.93 -1.48 2.35
C GLY A 83 12.63 -0.13 2.36
N HIS A 84 12.38 0.66 1.31
CA HIS A 84 13.04 1.94 1.10
C HIS A 84 12.08 3.03 0.67
N VAL A 85 12.45 4.26 0.99
CA VAL A 85 11.80 5.50 0.55
C VAL A 85 12.71 6.18 -0.44
N PHE A 86 12.15 6.60 -1.57
CA PHE A 86 12.84 7.28 -2.65
C PHE A 86 12.23 8.66 -2.88
N SER A 87 12.99 9.56 -3.47
CA SER A 87 12.44 10.75 -4.09
C SER A 87 12.26 10.54 -5.59
N TRP A 88 11.18 11.08 -6.13
CA TRP A 88 10.94 11.19 -7.55
C TRP A 88 10.75 12.65 -7.92
N LEU A 89 11.81 13.27 -8.43
CA LEU A 89 11.81 14.65 -8.90
C LEU A 89 11.64 14.68 -10.43
N PRO A 90 10.97 15.71 -10.98
CA PRO A 90 10.91 15.89 -12.43
C PRO A 90 12.30 15.93 -13.06
N ASN A 91 12.47 15.17 -14.15
CA ASN A 91 13.72 15.10 -14.94
C ASN A 91 14.97 14.62 -14.17
N LYS A 92 14.79 13.91 -13.04
CA LYS A 92 15.89 13.29 -12.29
C LYS A 92 15.65 11.79 -12.12
N CYS A 93 16.73 11.05 -11.89
CA CYS A 93 16.63 9.65 -11.51
C CYS A 93 15.96 9.52 -10.13
N ILE A 94 15.24 8.42 -9.93
CA ILE A 94 14.72 8.04 -8.62
C ILE A 94 15.92 7.87 -7.67
N THR A 95 15.91 8.57 -6.55
CA THR A 95 17.02 8.59 -5.58
C THR A 95 16.56 7.99 -4.26
N PRO A 96 17.26 6.96 -3.71
CA PRO A 96 16.96 6.46 -2.39
C PRO A 96 17.30 7.52 -1.33
N LEU A 97 16.37 7.73 -0.39
CA LEU A 97 16.50 8.70 0.69
C LEU A 97 16.81 8.02 2.02
N MET A 98 16.06 6.98 2.35
CA MET A 98 16.13 6.26 3.63
C MET A 98 15.52 4.88 3.51
N GLY A 99 15.83 4.00 4.46
CA GLY A 99 15.09 2.78 4.68
C GLY A 99 13.79 3.07 5.43
N VAL A 100 12.87 2.11 5.42
CA VAL A 100 11.65 2.13 6.22
C VAL A 100 11.35 0.72 6.71
N THR A 101 10.96 0.58 7.97
CA THR A 101 10.50 -0.68 8.56
C THR A 101 9.42 -0.40 9.57
N GLY A 102 8.43 -1.24 9.64
CA GLY A 102 7.32 -1.04 10.58
C GLY A 102 6.34 -2.20 10.58
N PHE A 103 5.29 -2.04 11.32
CA PHE A 103 4.23 -3.02 11.41
C PHE A 103 2.92 -2.37 11.82
N GLY A 104 1.83 -3.06 11.52
CA GLY A 104 0.53 -2.78 12.09
C GLY A 104 -0.04 -4.01 12.76
N LEU A 105 -0.94 -3.80 13.70
CA LEU A 105 -1.69 -4.84 14.40
C LEU A 105 -3.18 -4.52 14.37
N GLY A 106 -4.02 -5.55 14.31
CA GLY A 106 -5.46 -5.37 14.31
C GLY A 106 -6.27 -6.65 14.24
N SER A 107 -7.55 -6.49 13.89
CA SER A 107 -8.50 -7.59 13.72
C SER A 107 -9.65 -7.17 12.80
N ASP A 108 -10.33 -8.15 12.18
CA ASP A 108 -11.47 -7.95 11.30
C ASP A 108 -12.71 -8.63 11.88
N HIS A 109 -13.75 -7.84 12.18
CA HIS A 109 -14.96 -8.36 12.81
C HIS A 109 -16.13 -8.34 11.83
N ARG A 110 -16.60 -9.54 11.44
CA ARG A 110 -17.74 -9.69 10.52
C ARG A 110 -19.01 -9.09 11.13
N GLN A 111 -19.74 -8.36 10.30
CA GLN A 111 -21.00 -7.75 10.64
C GLN A 111 -22.19 -8.54 10.04
N PRO A 112 -23.43 -8.37 10.58
CA PRO A 112 -24.62 -9.05 10.05
C PRO A 112 -24.94 -8.78 8.59
N ASP A 113 -24.54 -7.62 8.05
CA ASP A 113 -24.73 -7.24 6.64
C ASP A 113 -23.66 -7.83 5.70
N GLY A 114 -22.70 -8.58 6.26
CA GLY A 114 -21.60 -9.20 5.52
C GLY A 114 -20.38 -8.33 5.34
N SER A 115 -20.38 -7.10 5.83
CA SER A 115 -19.20 -6.24 5.93
C SER A 115 -18.26 -6.69 7.06
N PHE A 116 -17.10 -6.09 7.13
CA PHE A 116 -16.13 -6.27 8.23
C PHE A 116 -15.75 -4.93 8.84
N HIS A 117 -15.81 -4.83 10.14
CA HIS A 117 -15.16 -3.76 10.89
C HIS A 117 -13.68 -4.10 11.07
N HIS A 118 -12.82 -3.38 10.38
CA HIS A 118 -11.38 -3.45 10.49
C HIS A 118 -10.89 -2.50 11.57
N ILE A 119 -10.26 -3.05 12.61
CA ILE A 119 -9.65 -2.28 13.70
C ILE A 119 -8.14 -2.40 13.53
N TRP A 120 -7.45 -1.28 13.33
CA TRP A 120 -6.03 -1.30 12.98
C TRP A 120 -5.29 -0.10 13.53
N HIS A 121 -4.05 -0.30 13.94
CA HIS A 121 -3.07 0.75 14.12
C HIS A 121 -1.71 0.35 13.51
N GLU A 122 -0.85 1.34 13.27
CA GLU A 122 0.41 1.10 12.56
C GLU A 122 1.49 2.05 13.03
N VAL A 123 2.71 1.54 13.19
CA VAL A 123 3.92 2.30 13.45
C VAL A 123 5.04 1.88 12.50
N GLY A 124 5.80 2.86 12.00
CA GLY A 124 6.95 2.58 11.14
C GLY A 124 8.05 3.60 11.33
N PHE A 125 9.28 3.16 11.21
CA PHE A 125 10.49 3.92 11.48
C PHE A 125 11.32 4.06 10.22
N TYR A 126 11.80 5.28 9.98
CA TYR A 126 12.77 5.56 8.94
C TYR A 126 14.16 5.22 9.43
N THR A 127 14.99 4.65 8.55
CA THR A 127 16.32 4.16 8.91
C THR A 127 17.38 4.72 7.98
N ASP A 128 18.58 4.89 8.51
CA ASP A 128 19.76 5.24 7.73
C ASP A 128 20.11 4.14 6.73
N LEU A 129 20.37 4.50 5.48
CA LEU A 129 20.61 3.53 4.39
C LEU A 129 21.88 2.69 4.58
N LYS A 130 22.87 3.18 5.31
CA LYS A 130 24.16 2.49 5.50
C LYS A 130 24.17 1.62 6.75
N THR A 131 23.58 2.12 7.82
CA THR A 131 23.66 1.48 9.14
C THR A 131 22.40 0.72 9.52
N GLY A 132 21.25 1.00 8.86
CA GLY A 132 19.94 0.45 9.22
C GLY A 132 19.41 0.93 10.57
N LYS A 133 20.05 1.88 11.23
CA LYS A 133 19.60 2.43 12.51
C LYS A 133 18.44 3.39 12.31
N PRO A 134 17.46 3.47 13.25
CA PRO A 134 16.42 4.48 13.22
C PRO A 134 17.02 5.90 13.15
N LEU A 135 16.38 6.75 12.34
CA LEU A 135 16.74 8.16 12.19
C LEU A 135 15.90 9.00 13.16
N GLU A 136 16.54 9.84 13.95
CA GLU A 136 15.91 10.87 14.79
C GLU A 136 16.05 12.25 14.14
N GLN A 137 17.20 12.47 13.51
CA GLN A 137 17.53 13.67 12.73
C GLN A 137 18.01 13.25 11.33
N TRP A 138 17.70 14.05 10.32
CA TRP A 138 18.09 13.78 8.95
C TRP A 138 18.34 15.09 8.19
N VAL A 139 19.48 15.16 7.53
CA VAL A 139 19.76 16.25 6.60
C VAL A 139 19.13 15.90 5.25
N ASN A 140 18.09 16.65 4.88
CA ASN A 140 17.38 16.43 3.64
C ASN A 140 18.25 16.76 2.43
N PRO A 141 18.67 15.79 1.61
CA PRO A 141 19.57 16.06 0.48
C PRO A 141 18.90 16.84 -0.66
N LEU A 142 17.58 17.08 -0.58
CA LEU A 142 16.82 17.77 -1.62
C LEU A 142 16.81 19.28 -1.40
N ASN A 143 16.86 19.74 -0.14
CA ASN A 143 16.81 21.17 0.22
C ASN A 143 17.91 21.61 1.21
N GLY A 144 18.67 20.67 1.79
CA GLY A 144 19.73 20.95 2.77
C GLY A 144 19.25 21.21 4.20
N GLU A 145 17.94 21.16 4.46
CA GLU A 145 17.37 21.39 5.78
C GLU A 145 17.68 20.21 6.72
N THR A 146 17.96 20.52 7.98
CA THR A 146 18.03 19.48 9.04
C THR A 146 16.64 19.27 9.59
N CYS A 147 16.11 18.09 9.39
CA CYS A 147 14.75 17.70 9.75
C CYS A 147 14.75 16.78 10.99
N GLU A 148 13.84 17.03 11.92
CA GLU A 148 13.45 16.04 12.90
C GLU A 148 12.63 14.95 12.19
N VAL A 149 13.04 13.70 12.30
CA VAL A 149 12.38 12.59 11.62
C VAL A 149 11.18 12.14 12.45
N VAL A 150 10.00 12.28 11.87
CA VAL A 150 8.74 11.83 12.50
C VAL A 150 8.36 10.47 11.92
N PRO A 151 8.21 9.43 12.76
CA PRO A 151 7.87 8.10 12.31
C PRO A 151 6.45 8.04 11.74
N ILE A 152 6.15 6.98 10.99
CA ILE A 152 4.78 6.60 10.68
C ILE A 152 4.09 6.31 12.02
N ASN A 153 2.99 7.01 12.29
CA ASN A 153 2.25 6.89 13.54
C ASN A 153 0.75 7.01 13.24
N ASN A 154 0.20 5.91 12.73
CA ASN A 154 -1.23 5.79 12.48
C ASN A 154 -1.88 5.17 13.72
N LYS A 155 -2.33 6.01 14.67
CA LYS A 155 -2.89 5.57 15.95
C LYS A 155 -4.18 4.80 15.80
N SER A 156 -4.95 5.10 14.77
CA SER A 156 -6.16 4.39 14.41
C SER A 156 -6.41 4.51 12.90
N VAL A 157 -6.66 3.37 12.27
CA VAL A 157 -7.06 3.26 10.86
C VAL A 157 -8.28 2.34 10.79
N ASN A 158 -9.31 2.64 11.60
CA ASN A 158 -10.52 1.84 11.66
C ASN A 158 -11.37 2.07 10.40
N LEU A 159 -11.66 0.98 9.67
CA LEU A 159 -12.34 1.01 8.38
C LEU A 159 -13.52 0.03 8.36
N VAL A 160 -14.44 0.25 7.44
CA VAL A 160 -15.47 -0.73 7.08
C VAL A 160 -15.13 -1.28 5.70
N PHE A 161 -14.83 -2.56 5.61
CA PHE A 161 -14.74 -3.27 4.33
C PHE A 161 -16.11 -3.84 3.99
N SER A 162 -16.68 -3.42 2.87
CA SER A 162 -18.04 -3.78 2.46
C SER A 162 -18.05 -4.28 1.01
N PRO A 163 -18.91 -5.25 0.68
CA PRO A 163 -19.15 -5.65 -0.70
C PRO A 163 -19.99 -4.62 -1.48
N HIS A 164 -20.36 -3.51 -0.84
CA HIS A 164 -21.19 -2.46 -1.43
C HIS A 164 -20.38 -1.16 -1.57
N LEU A 165 -20.60 -0.44 -2.68
CA LEU A 165 -19.97 0.88 -2.90
C LEU A 165 -20.32 1.85 -1.77
N PRO A 166 -19.35 2.58 -1.23
CA PRO A 166 -19.65 3.80 -0.49
C PRO A 166 -20.45 4.75 -1.41
N ASP A 167 -21.46 5.41 -0.87
CA ASP A 167 -22.26 6.38 -1.61
C ASP A 167 -21.33 7.49 -2.21
N PRO A 168 -21.18 7.59 -3.55
CA PRO A 168 -20.29 8.56 -4.18
C PRO A 168 -20.65 10.01 -3.83
N ALA A 169 -21.94 10.28 -3.60
CA ALA A 169 -22.41 11.63 -3.23
C ALA A 169 -21.99 11.99 -1.80
N LYS A 170 -21.93 11.03 -0.88
CA LYS A 170 -21.40 11.24 0.47
C LYS A 170 -19.88 11.46 0.44
N LEU A 171 -19.15 10.69 -0.37
CA LEU A 171 -17.71 10.87 -0.54
C LEU A 171 -17.39 12.23 -1.15
N ALA A 172 -18.05 12.62 -2.24
CA ALA A 172 -17.87 13.92 -2.88
C ALA A 172 -18.21 15.09 -1.94
N LYS A 173 -19.29 14.96 -1.15
CA LYS A 173 -19.68 15.97 -0.15
C LYS A 173 -18.64 16.10 0.98
N ALA A 174 -17.96 15.02 1.33
CA ALA A 174 -16.84 15.02 2.29
C ALA A 174 -15.53 15.56 1.70
N GLY A 175 -15.50 15.89 0.41
CA GLY A 175 -14.30 16.38 -0.28
C GLY A 175 -13.34 15.27 -0.73
N PHE A 176 -13.77 14.01 -0.66
CA PHE A 176 -12.95 12.89 -1.11
C PHE A 176 -13.23 12.57 -2.58
N ASN A 177 -12.19 12.57 -3.39
CA ASN A 177 -12.18 11.96 -4.71
C ASN A 177 -11.26 10.72 -4.64
N ILE A 178 -11.75 9.70 -3.97
CA ILE A 178 -11.07 8.42 -3.82
C ILE A 178 -11.68 7.51 -4.88
N MET A 179 -10.85 6.89 -5.71
CA MET A 179 -11.26 5.68 -6.41
C MET A 179 -11.52 4.65 -5.32
N PRO A 180 -12.77 4.20 -5.15
CA PRO A 180 -13.05 3.16 -4.18
C PRO A 180 -12.15 1.97 -4.51
N ASP A 181 -11.58 1.36 -3.49
CA ASP A 181 -11.01 0.03 -3.61
C ASP A 181 -12.01 -0.81 -4.38
N ASN A 182 -11.57 -1.51 -5.40
CA ASN A 182 -12.43 -2.24 -6.34
C ASN A 182 -13.25 -3.39 -5.69
N PHE A 183 -13.44 -3.39 -4.36
CA PHE A 183 -14.38 -4.29 -3.67
C PHE A 183 -15.82 -4.13 -4.12
N THR A 184 -16.09 -3.07 -4.84
CA THR A 184 -17.42 -2.59 -5.04
C THR A 184 -17.67 -2.47 -6.53
N ALA A 185 -18.15 -3.54 -7.12
CA ALA A 185 -18.80 -3.45 -8.40
C ALA A 185 -20.10 -2.63 -8.23
N ASP A 186 -20.33 -1.70 -9.13
CA ASP A 186 -21.69 -1.20 -9.32
C ASP A 186 -22.51 -2.35 -9.91
N PRO A 187 -23.50 -2.90 -9.19
CA PRO A 187 -24.32 -3.98 -9.70
C PRO A 187 -25.13 -3.57 -10.95
N ASN A 188 -25.18 -2.26 -11.24
CA ASN A 188 -25.85 -1.70 -12.42
C ASN A 188 -24.87 -1.44 -13.58
N ASP A 189 -23.57 -1.60 -13.39
CA ASP A 189 -22.58 -1.47 -14.44
C ASP A 189 -21.90 -2.82 -14.75
N PRO A 190 -22.42 -3.56 -15.75
CA PRO A 190 -21.86 -4.85 -16.12
C PRO A 190 -20.47 -4.75 -16.78
N SER A 191 -19.97 -3.55 -17.06
CA SER A 191 -18.64 -3.34 -17.63
C SER A 191 -17.52 -3.31 -16.57
N HIS A 192 -17.88 -3.16 -15.29
CA HIS A 192 -16.89 -3.20 -14.21
C HIS A 192 -16.70 -4.62 -13.69
N PRO A 193 -15.45 -5.10 -13.64
CA PRO A 193 -15.16 -6.39 -13.02
C PRO A 193 -15.54 -6.35 -11.54
N TYR A 194 -16.13 -7.43 -11.08
CA TYR A 194 -16.52 -7.59 -9.69
C TYR A 194 -15.29 -7.84 -8.81
N GLY A 195 -14.96 -6.90 -7.94
CA GLY A 195 -13.93 -7.09 -6.93
C GLY A 195 -12.54 -6.58 -7.31
N LEU A 196 -11.54 -6.94 -6.53
CA LEU A 196 -10.15 -6.55 -6.75
C LEU A 196 -9.55 -7.30 -7.95
N PRO A 197 -8.69 -6.67 -8.74
CA PRO A 197 -7.88 -7.36 -9.72
C PRO A 197 -7.06 -8.47 -9.05
N TYR A 198 -6.96 -9.62 -9.71
CA TYR A 198 -6.17 -10.74 -9.22
C TYR A 198 -5.47 -11.49 -10.36
N ALA A 199 -4.44 -12.27 -10.00
CA ALA A 199 -3.74 -13.18 -10.91
C ALA A 199 -3.54 -14.54 -10.25
N VAL A 200 -3.61 -15.60 -11.05
CA VAL A 200 -3.37 -16.96 -10.60
C VAL A 200 -2.24 -17.59 -11.42
N ILE A 201 -1.21 -18.10 -10.74
CA ILE A 201 -0.10 -18.85 -11.35
C ILE A 201 0.07 -20.14 -10.56
N GLY A 202 -0.40 -21.26 -11.10
CA GLY A 202 -0.46 -22.54 -10.37
C GLY A 202 -1.33 -22.44 -9.11
N ASP A 203 -0.76 -22.70 -7.94
CA ASP A 203 -1.43 -22.51 -6.64
C ASP A 203 -1.24 -21.10 -6.06
N GLN A 204 -0.45 -20.24 -6.71
CA GLN A 204 -0.26 -18.89 -6.26
C GLN A 204 -1.42 -18.00 -6.70
N LEU A 205 -2.10 -17.36 -5.73
CA LEU A 205 -3.05 -16.29 -5.94
C LEU A 205 -2.40 -14.96 -5.52
N SER A 206 -2.42 -13.98 -6.40
CA SER A 206 -2.04 -12.60 -6.10
C SER A 206 -3.26 -11.70 -6.25
N VAL A 207 -3.57 -10.92 -5.22
CA VAL A 207 -4.66 -9.94 -5.20
C VAL A 207 -4.05 -8.54 -5.13
N PHE A 208 -4.55 -7.62 -5.95
CA PHE A 208 -4.09 -6.25 -6.05
C PHE A 208 -5.13 -5.32 -5.41
N ALA A 209 -4.79 -4.75 -4.25
CA ALA A 209 -5.65 -3.83 -3.51
C ALA A 209 -5.08 -2.40 -3.64
N ASP A 210 -5.38 -1.77 -4.77
CA ASP A 210 -4.83 -0.47 -5.12
C ASP A 210 -5.85 0.62 -4.85
N SER A 211 -5.42 1.72 -4.23
CA SER A 211 -6.23 2.92 -4.07
C SER A 211 -5.48 4.15 -4.54
N VAL A 212 -6.16 5.04 -5.24
CA VAL A 212 -5.65 6.34 -5.64
C VAL A 212 -6.66 7.40 -5.25
N GLY A 213 -6.23 8.40 -4.51
CA GLY A 213 -7.12 9.44 -4.03
C GLY A 213 -6.53 10.84 -4.07
N LEU A 214 -7.41 11.81 -4.26
CA LEU A 214 -7.15 13.23 -4.02
C LEU A 214 -7.96 13.65 -2.80
N ILE A 215 -7.27 13.91 -1.69
CA ILE A 215 -7.89 14.21 -0.40
C ILE A 215 -7.48 15.59 0.10
N PRO A 216 -8.31 16.29 0.90
CA PRO A 216 -7.92 17.54 1.53
C PRO A 216 -6.69 17.36 2.43
N SER A 217 -5.75 18.32 2.36
CA SER A 217 -4.63 18.35 3.29
C SER A 217 -5.11 18.73 4.69
N VAL A 218 -4.68 17.99 5.70
CA VAL A 218 -4.93 18.36 7.11
C VAL A 218 -4.10 19.57 7.55
N LEU A 219 -3.02 19.88 6.81
CA LEU A 219 -2.15 21.04 7.04
C LEU A 219 -2.53 22.14 6.06
N ASP A 220 -2.98 23.29 6.59
CA ASP A 220 -3.27 24.48 5.78
C ASP A 220 -1.95 25.04 5.20
N PRO A 221 -1.75 25.10 3.88
CA PRO A 221 -0.52 25.60 3.28
C PRO A 221 -0.27 27.08 3.50
N ALA A 222 -1.27 27.88 3.89
CA ALA A 222 -1.08 29.27 4.29
C ALA A 222 -0.38 29.39 5.64
N ILE A 223 -0.56 28.39 6.51
CA ILE A 223 0.02 28.32 7.86
C ILE A 223 1.28 27.44 7.85
N TRP A 224 1.20 26.25 7.25
CA TRP A 224 2.25 25.23 7.23
C TRP A 224 3.06 25.30 5.92
N LYS A 225 3.75 26.44 5.71
CA LYS A 225 4.38 26.77 4.40
C LYS A 225 5.47 25.80 3.97
N LYS A 226 6.24 25.27 4.92
CA LYS A 226 7.33 24.33 4.66
C LYS A 226 6.87 22.87 4.72
N GLU A 227 5.76 22.59 5.37
CA GLU A 227 5.29 21.24 5.64
C GLU A 227 4.17 20.79 4.68
N ALA A 228 3.26 21.71 4.34
CA ALA A 228 2.10 21.35 3.52
C ALA A 228 2.43 21.32 2.03
N PRO A 229 2.14 20.22 1.32
CA PRO A 229 2.39 20.12 -0.13
C PRO A 229 1.37 20.90 -0.98
N GLY A 230 0.28 21.35 -0.37
CA GLY A 230 -0.81 22.03 -1.03
C GLY A 230 -2.13 21.84 -0.29
N PRO A 231 -3.24 22.44 -0.80
CA PRO A 231 -4.56 22.27 -0.18
C PRO A 231 -5.14 20.86 -0.37
N MET A 232 -4.68 20.14 -1.40
CA MET A 232 -5.07 18.77 -1.71
C MET A 232 -3.84 17.87 -1.78
N ILE A 233 -3.99 16.64 -1.33
CA ILE A 233 -2.96 15.60 -1.36
C ILE A 233 -3.38 14.53 -2.34
N ASN A 234 -2.51 14.23 -3.32
CA ASN A 234 -2.67 13.06 -4.18
C ASN A 234 -1.84 11.91 -3.60
N VAL A 235 -2.52 10.81 -3.28
CA VAL A 235 -1.91 9.60 -2.71
C VAL A 235 -2.30 8.39 -3.54
N GLY A 236 -1.32 7.55 -3.87
CA GLY A 236 -1.54 6.22 -4.44
C GLY A 236 -0.96 5.18 -3.48
N GLU A 237 -1.78 4.21 -3.11
CA GLU A 237 -1.40 3.03 -2.34
C GLU A 237 -1.59 1.80 -3.21
N PHE A 238 -0.55 1.00 -3.37
CA PHE A 238 -0.55 -0.18 -4.25
C PHE A 238 -0.11 -1.38 -3.44
N TYR A 239 -1.06 -2.25 -3.12
CA TYR A 239 -0.82 -3.48 -2.38
C TYR A 239 -0.92 -4.68 -3.31
N MET A 240 0.04 -5.58 -3.21
CA MET A 240 -0.06 -6.92 -3.77
C MET A 240 0.06 -7.92 -2.63
N LEU A 241 -0.97 -8.74 -2.45
CA LEU A 241 -1.01 -9.83 -1.48
C LEU A 241 -0.89 -11.15 -2.24
N THR A 242 0.03 -12.02 -1.83
CA THR A 242 0.30 -13.29 -2.51
C THR A 242 0.24 -14.45 -1.52
N GLY A 243 -0.62 -15.42 -1.80
CA GLY A 243 -0.84 -16.60 -0.95
C GLY A 243 -1.26 -17.83 -1.76
N SER A 244 -1.55 -18.94 -1.08
CA SER A 244 -2.04 -20.17 -1.70
C SER A 244 -3.51 -20.05 -2.10
N LYS A 245 -3.81 -20.22 -3.40
CA LYS A 245 -5.17 -20.29 -3.92
C LYS A 245 -5.97 -21.41 -3.24
N ARG A 246 -5.37 -22.57 -3.04
CA ARG A 246 -6.02 -23.72 -2.39
C ARG A 246 -6.42 -23.39 -0.96
N ALA A 247 -5.54 -22.72 -0.20
CA ALA A 247 -5.85 -22.30 1.16
C ALA A 247 -6.96 -21.24 1.20
N VAL A 248 -6.99 -20.30 0.24
CA VAL A 248 -8.08 -19.33 0.12
C VAL A 248 -9.42 -19.98 -0.15
N LEU A 249 -9.45 -20.99 -1.04
CA LEU A 249 -10.68 -21.69 -1.43
C LEU A 249 -11.17 -22.71 -0.39
N ASP A 250 -10.32 -23.07 0.57
CA ASP A 250 -10.72 -23.94 1.68
C ASP A 250 -11.69 -23.20 2.62
N PRO A 251 -12.93 -23.66 2.79
CA PRO A 251 -13.91 -23.02 3.67
C PRO A 251 -13.53 -23.11 5.16
N ALA A 252 -12.66 -24.05 5.55
CA ALA A 252 -12.17 -24.19 6.92
C ALA A 252 -11.04 -23.19 7.24
N THR A 253 -10.39 -22.63 6.23
CA THR A 253 -9.30 -21.68 6.39
C THR A 253 -9.87 -20.27 6.57
N THR A 254 -9.57 -19.64 7.70
CA THR A 254 -9.98 -18.26 8.01
C THR A 254 -8.86 -17.24 7.82
N ASN A 255 -7.61 -17.71 7.77
CA ASN A 255 -6.40 -16.91 7.67
C ASN A 255 -5.38 -17.64 6.78
N VAL A 256 -4.94 -16.99 5.72
CA VAL A 256 -3.95 -17.52 4.78
C VAL A 256 -2.60 -16.84 5.03
N PRO A 257 -1.49 -17.59 5.16
CA PRO A 257 -0.15 -17.02 5.16
C PRO A 257 0.11 -16.24 3.86
N VAL A 258 0.52 -14.98 4.00
CA VAL A 258 0.70 -14.07 2.87
C VAL A 258 2.03 -13.35 2.97
N THR A 259 2.69 -13.22 1.83
CA THR A 259 3.72 -12.23 1.55
C THR A 259 3.23 -11.29 0.48
N GLY A 260 3.81 -10.09 0.41
CA GLY A 260 3.36 -9.13 -0.59
C GLY A 260 4.30 -7.96 -0.76
N SER A 261 3.80 -6.95 -1.41
CA SER A 261 4.46 -5.66 -1.53
C SER A 261 3.48 -4.53 -1.24
N TRP A 262 4.01 -3.47 -0.68
CA TRP A 262 3.33 -2.20 -0.56
C TRP A 262 4.18 -1.12 -1.22
N THR A 263 3.54 -0.38 -2.10
CA THR A 263 4.11 0.78 -2.77
C THR A 263 3.20 1.97 -2.49
N ARG A 264 3.78 3.06 -2.00
CA ARG A 264 3.06 4.31 -1.83
C ARG A 264 3.71 5.39 -2.67
N LEU A 265 2.91 6.12 -3.43
CA LEU A 265 3.29 7.36 -4.07
C LEU A 265 2.51 8.50 -3.41
N GLY A 266 3.19 9.55 -2.98
CA GLY A 266 2.54 10.69 -2.35
C GLY A 266 3.44 11.92 -2.30
N PRO A 267 2.96 13.04 -1.77
CA PRO A 267 3.77 14.22 -1.57
C PRO A 267 4.86 13.95 -0.53
N TYR A 268 5.82 14.86 -0.44
CA TYR A 268 6.80 14.84 0.63
C TYR A 268 6.12 14.90 2.00
N LEU A 269 6.71 14.19 2.96
CA LEU A 269 6.19 14.19 4.33
C LEU A 269 6.36 15.57 4.98
N PRO A 270 5.47 15.97 5.89
CA PRO A 270 5.54 17.28 6.52
C PRO A 270 6.91 17.60 7.14
N TRP A 271 7.47 16.64 7.86
CA TRP A 271 8.75 16.80 8.52
C TRP A 271 9.96 16.93 7.58
N MET A 272 9.81 16.60 6.28
CA MET A 272 10.86 16.79 5.28
C MET A 272 11.03 18.25 4.84
N LEU A 273 10.11 19.14 5.24
CA LEU A 273 10.15 20.58 5.01
C LEU A 273 10.29 20.96 3.53
N MET A 274 9.57 20.25 2.66
CA MET A 274 9.60 20.44 1.21
C MET A 274 8.49 21.38 0.72
N GLY A 275 7.47 21.64 1.53
CA GLY A 275 6.33 22.50 1.17
C GLY A 275 5.70 22.06 -0.15
N GLN A 276 5.46 23.03 -1.03
CA GLN A 276 4.90 22.82 -2.36
C GLN A 276 5.95 22.49 -3.44
N SER A 277 7.11 21.97 -3.05
CA SER A 277 8.15 21.57 -4.00
C SER A 277 7.65 20.50 -4.95
N ALA A 278 8.04 20.61 -6.24
CA ALA A 278 7.71 19.61 -7.24
C ALA A 278 8.33 18.25 -6.90
N GLY A 279 7.62 17.18 -7.24
CA GLY A 279 8.05 15.80 -7.03
C GLY A 279 7.24 15.08 -5.95
N HIS A 280 7.64 13.85 -5.67
CA HIS A 280 6.96 12.93 -4.79
C HIS A 280 7.94 12.10 -3.99
N ILE A 281 7.49 11.54 -2.86
CA ILE A 281 8.13 10.38 -2.27
C ILE A 281 7.47 9.10 -2.79
N PHE A 282 8.25 8.03 -2.76
CA PHE A 282 7.87 6.75 -3.29
C PHE A 282 8.40 5.65 -2.35
N TYR A 283 7.49 4.91 -1.74
CA TYR A 283 7.83 3.77 -0.91
C TYR A 283 7.84 2.49 -1.75
N ARG A 284 8.83 1.66 -1.52
CA ARG A 284 8.88 0.28 -2.04
C ARG A 284 9.22 -0.65 -0.90
N THR A 285 8.26 -1.45 -0.50
CA THR A 285 8.42 -2.37 0.62
C THR A 285 7.97 -3.78 0.25
N THR A 286 8.50 -4.75 0.95
CA THR A 286 7.93 -6.08 1.07
C THR A 286 7.10 -6.14 2.34
N THR A 287 6.03 -6.92 2.30
CA THR A 287 5.14 -7.12 3.44
C THR A 287 5.01 -8.61 3.76
N LYS A 288 4.76 -8.92 5.02
CA LYS A 288 4.48 -10.27 5.51
C LYS A 288 3.38 -10.20 6.56
N LYS A 289 2.36 -11.02 6.41
CA LYS A 289 1.36 -11.22 7.47
C LYS A 289 2.00 -11.97 8.63
N ILE A 290 1.71 -11.55 9.86
CA ILE A 290 2.25 -12.11 11.11
C ILE A 290 1.11 -12.40 12.09
N ALA A 291 1.31 -13.37 12.97
CA ALA A 291 0.33 -13.69 14.00
C ALA A 291 0.34 -12.68 15.17
N GLY A 292 1.42 -11.93 15.31
CA GLY A 292 1.52 -10.90 16.34
C GLY A 292 2.92 -10.32 16.50
N PRO A 293 3.11 -9.37 17.44
CA PRO A 293 4.36 -8.64 17.59
C PRO A 293 5.56 -9.52 17.94
N TRP A 294 5.35 -10.72 18.46
CA TRP A 294 6.41 -11.69 18.77
C TRP A 294 7.12 -12.25 17.53
N GLU A 295 6.53 -12.12 16.33
CA GLU A 295 7.15 -12.53 15.07
C GLU A 295 7.99 -11.41 14.43
N LEU A 296 7.97 -10.21 14.95
CA LEU A 296 8.77 -9.09 14.48
C LEU A 296 10.27 -9.31 14.71
N PRO A 297 11.17 -8.69 13.94
CA PRO A 297 12.60 -8.64 14.26
C PRO A 297 12.84 -8.13 15.69
N LYS A 298 13.72 -8.77 16.43
CA LYS A 298 13.97 -8.44 17.85
C LYS A 298 14.41 -6.99 18.07
N SER A 299 15.18 -6.43 17.16
CA SER A 299 15.59 -5.02 17.19
C SER A 299 14.38 -4.08 17.05
N LEU A 300 13.44 -4.39 16.16
CA LEU A 300 12.23 -3.61 15.96
C LEU A 300 11.32 -3.69 17.19
N GLN A 301 11.12 -4.89 17.76
CA GLN A 301 10.36 -5.07 19.02
C GLN A 301 10.97 -4.22 20.15
N ALA A 302 12.29 -4.30 20.35
CA ALA A 302 12.98 -3.59 21.42
C ALA A 302 12.86 -2.06 21.24
N TYR A 303 13.08 -1.56 20.03
CA TYR A 303 12.98 -0.14 19.73
C TYR A 303 11.53 0.37 19.91
N THR A 304 10.54 -0.37 19.39
CA THR A 304 9.13 -0.01 19.60
C THR A 304 8.73 -0.02 21.07
N LYS A 305 9.18 -1.02 21.83
CA LYS A 305 8.91 -1.09 23.28
C LYS A 305 9.44 0.14 24.04
N GLN A 306 10.57 0.67 23.58
CA GLN A 306 11.19 1.85 24.18
C GLN A 306 10.47 3.15 23.78
N THR A 307 10.03 3.28 22.53
CA THR A 307 9.56 4.55 21.96
C THR A 307 8.04 4.64 21.84
N TYR A 308 7.39 3.56 21.44
CA TYR A 308 5.94 3.50 21.14
C TYR A 308 5.31 2.20 21.67
N PRO A 309 5.40 1.90 22.98
CA PRO A 309 5.04 0.60 23.55
C PRO A 309 3.59 0.18 23.27
N LYS A 310 2.65 1.12 23.18
CA LYS A 310 1.22 0.84 22.89
C LYS A 310 0.98 0.17 21.55
N PHE A 311 1.88 0.35 20.57
CA PHE A 311 1.74 -0.31 19.26
C PHE A 311 2.08 -1.81 19.29
N LEU A 312 2.58 -2.33 20.40
CA LEU A 312 2.78 -3.77 20.59
C LEU A 312 1.53 -4.49 21.12
N ASP A 313 0.49 -3.75 21.51
CA ASP A 313 -0.79 -4.27 21.92
C ASP A 313 -1.76 -4.28 20.73
N PHE A 314 -2.70 -5.24 20.67
CA PHE A 314 -3.74 -5.22 19.64
C PHE A 314 -4.82 -4.17 20.00
N PRO A 315 -5.21 -3.31 19.05
CA PRO A 315 -6.33 -2.40 19.25
C PRO A 315 -7.64 -3.17 19.29
N THR A 316 -8.60 -2.73 20.10
CA THR A 316 -9.87 -3.44 20.34
C THR A 316 -11.11 -2.58 20.16
N ASP A 317 -10.94 -1.25 20.02
CA ASP A 317 -12.06 -0.31 19.97
C ASP A 317 -12.23 0.27 18.56
N PHE A 318 -13.32 -0.14 17.89
CA PHE A 318 -13.68 0.35 16.57
C PHE A 318 -14.18 1.80 16.60
N SER A 319 -14.67 2.29 17.74
CA SER A 319 -15.23 3.64 17.88
C SER A 319 -14.18 4.75 17.88
N VAL A 320 -12.89 4.40 18.01
CA VAL A 320 -11.79 5.37 17.95
C VAL A 320 -11.74 6.02 16.58
N PRO A 321 -11.81 7.36 16.47
CA PRO A 321 -11.70 8.06 15.19
C PRO A 321 -10.37 7.78 14.49
N ILE A 322 -10.38 7.81 13.18
CA ILE A 322 -9.15 7.71 12.38
C ILE A 322 -8.22 8.85 12.76
N GLU A 323 -6.97 8.50 13.10
CA GLU A 323 -5.89 9.45 13.39
C GLU A 323 -4.60 8.93 12.72
N ASN A 324 -4.34 9.44 11.52
CA ASN A 324 -3.17 9.08 10.73
C ASN A 324 -1.94 9.93 11.09
N SER A 325 -0.79 9.61 10.52
CA SER A 325 0.49 10.29 10.79
C SER A 325 0.47 11.80 10.52
N TRP A 326 -0.34 12.29 9.58
CA TRP A 326 -0.46 13.72 9.28
C TRP A 326 -1.29 14.45 10.35
N ASP A 327 -2.35 13.80 10.87
CA ASP A 327 -3.14 14.31 11.99
C ASP A 327 -2.27 14.39 13.24
N VAL A 328 -1.52 13.32 13.52
CA VAL A 328 -0.55 13.28 14.64
C VAL A 328 0.47 14.41 14.51
N TYR A 329 1.05 14.60 13.31
CA TYR A 329 2.01 15.69 13.06
C TYR A 329 1.40 17.05 13.38
N LYS A 330 0.21 17.34 12.86
CA LYS A 330 -0.52 18.60 13.11
C LYS A 330 -0.74 18.89 14.58
N HIS A 331 -1.05 17.85 15.38
CA HIS A 331 -1.35 17.99 16.80
C HIS A 331 -0.09 18.09 17.67
N THR A 332 1.06 17.63 17.20
CA THR A 332 2.29 17.53 18.01
C THR A 332 3.38 18.51 17.61
N HIS A 333 3.24 19.19 16.46
CA HIS A 333 4.23 20.13 15.95
C HIS A 333 3.62 21.52 15.74
N THR A 334 4.50 22.51 15.56
CA THR A 334 4.15 23.88 15.18
C THR A 334 4.75 24.19 13.81
N PRO A 335 4.10 25.06 13.00
CA PRO A 335 4.60 25.47 11.69
C PRO A 335 6.04 25.99 11.77
N LYS A 336 6.90 25.57 10.86
CA LYS A 336 8.27 26.09 10.74
C LYS A 336 8.26 27.39 9.94
N ALA A 337 9.07 28.35 10.37
CA ALA A 337 9.18 29.64 9.72
C ALA A 337 9.91 29.60 8.37
#